data_3492d8e5f342dbaabe69e51ae2bce078
#
_entry.id   3492d8e5f342dbaabe69e51ae2bce078
#
_cell.length_a   1.000
_cell.length_b   1.000
_cell.length_c   1.000
_cell.angle_alpha   90.00
_cell.angle_beta   90.00
_cell.angle_gamma   90.00
#
_symmetry.space_group_name_H-M   'P 1'
#
loop_
_entity.id
_entity.type
_entity.pdbx_description
1 polymer ?
#
loop_
_entity_poly.entity_id
_entity_poly.type
_entity_poly.pdbx_seq_one_letter_code
_entity_poly.pdbx_strand_id
1 'polypeptide(L)'
;MRQKQQIQLKLSGPWPNHPLSRELAVMAAILDSHPVIAELAWQDLAACRSAHTGAPGMTAMAAVKAAVLYKVLGESYQRLAFHLADSVSCRRFLGLGPFDAGPSASALQDNVSRLSVRTWESINQALVKWAQQVGIEAGRKMRFDSTAVQTHVHHPTDSSLLWDLVRVICRLIKKAGLPKSLRCRDRRRTTRKIALKIINAKNGKQKKSLYRRLLRHCQDLYQEALDIVMRLDGRRRELKEELTHWLQLLQKVIEQARQRVILGRKPPADQKIVSVFETHTDILVKDRRDTVFGHKVCLAGGASCLISDCTIEDGNPPDSLLAPKMIVRHHGIYGKVPRQAALDGGFASKANLKAIKAYGVVDVCFHKNRGLQVSDMVKSSWVFRHLKNFRAGIEGCISALKRGFGLSRCNWRGLEAFHAYVWTSIIAYNLMVLARHCIQQKLI
;
A
#
# COMPACT_ATOMS: atom_id res chain seq x y z
N MET A 1 3.10 -30.41 -3.40
CA MET A 1 2.70 -30.06 -4.78
C MET A 1 1.76 -28.86 -4.76
N ARG A 2 1.87 -27.98 -5.74
CA ARG A 2 0.98 -26.81 -5.89
C ARG A 2 0.32 -26.84 -7.26
N GLN A 3 -0.91 -26.41 -7.36
CA GLN A 3 -1.68 -26.30 -8.61
C GLN A 3 -1.99 -24.83 -8.92
N LYS A 4 -2.16 -24.50 -10.20
CA LYS A 4 -2.58 -23.16 -10.65
C LYS A 4 -4.03 -22.91 -10.23
N GLN A 5 -4.90 -23.87 -10.52
CA GLN A 5 -6.33 -23.80 -10.23
C GLN A 5 -6.83 -25.20 -9.86
N GLN A 6 -7.92 -25.27 -9.13
CA GLN A 6 -8.55 -26.52 -8.80
C GLN A 6 -9.20 -27.12 -10.06
N ILE A 7 -8.80 -28.35 -10.41
CA ILE A 7 -9.28 -29.04 -11.62
C ILE A 7 -10.67 -29.63 -11.40
N GLN A 8 -10.93 -30.18 -10.21
CA GLN A 8 -12.19 -30.81 -9.86
C GLN A 8 -12.96 -29.94 -8.88
N LEU A 9 -14.21 -29.57 -9.24
CA LEU A 9 -15.10 -28.86 -8.34
C LEU A 9 -15.51 -29.79 -7.19
N LYS A 10 -15.46 -29.26 -5.98
CA LYS A 10 -15.88 -29.98 -4.79
C LYS A 10 -17.39 -29.81 -4.57
N LEU A 11 -18.04 -30.86 -4.12
CA LEU A 11 -19.43 -30.76 -3.69
C LEU A 11 -19.55 -29.72 -2.57
N SER A 12 -20.45 -28.77 -2.75
CA SER A 12 -20.75 -27.74 -1.76
C SER A 12 -22.21 -27.42 -1.79
N GLY A 13 -22.82 -27.11 -0.63
CA GLY A 13 -24.20 -26.65 -0.55
C GLY A 13 -24.45 -25.36 -1.34
N PRO A 14 -25.69 -24.89 -1.48
CA PRO A 14 -26.00 -23.66 -2.21
C PRO A 14 -25.36 -22.43 -1.52
N TRP A 15 -25.21 -21.36 -2.28
CA TRP A 15 -24.79 -20.08 -1.70
C TRP A 15 -25.89 -19.57 -0.75
N PRO A 16 -25.55 -19.14 0.47
CA PRO A 16 -26.53 -18.52 1.37
C PRO A 16 -27.25 -17.35 0.72
N ASN A 17 -28.54 -17.19 1.00
CA ASN A 17 -29.32 -16.06 0.45
C ASN A 17 -29.05 -14.77 1.21
N HIS A 18 -27.90 -14.16 0.93
CA HIS A 18 -27.44 -12.90 1.50
C HIS A 18 -26.77 -12.06 0.43
N PRO A 19 -26.93 -10.71 0.42
CA PRO A 19 -26.33 -9.85 -0.60
C PRO A 19 -24.81 -10.06 -0.78
N LEU A 20 -24.04 -10.10 0.30
CA LEU A 20 -22.60 -10.37 0.25
C LEU A 20 -22.27 -11.75 -0.33
N SER A 21 -23.09 -12.79 -0.03
CA SER A 21 -22.89 -14.13 -0.61
C SER A 21 -23.07 -14.11 -2.13
N ARG A 22 -24.06 -13.38 -2.62
CA ARG A 22 -24.29 -13.20 -4.07
C ARG A 22 -23.13 -12.44 -4.72
N GLU A 23 -22.65 -11.36 -4.09
CA GLU A 23 -21.48 -10.61 -4.56
C GLU A 23 -20.24 -11.51 -4.59
N LEU A 24 -19.97 -12.27 -3.54
CA LEU A 24 -18.85 -13.23 -3.49
C LEU A 24 -18.97 -14.32 -4.54
N ALA A 25 -20.18 -14.83 -4.80
CA ALA A 25 -20.41 -15.83 -5.85
C ALA A 25 -20.01 -15.31 -7.24
N VAL A 26 -20.43 -14.08 -7.57
CA VAL A 26 -20.10 -13.45 -8.85
C VAL A 26 -18.61 -13.08 -8.92
N MET A 27 -18.01 -12.56 -7.83
CA MET A 27 -16.57 -12.32 -7.78
C MET A 27 -15.76 -13.60 -7.99
N ALA A 28 -16.19 -14.73 -7.40
CA ALA A 28 -15.56 -16.03 -7.62
C ALA A 28 -15.66 -16.46 -9.09
N ALA A 29 -16.86 -16.34 -9.69
CA ALA A 29 -17.09 -16.66 -11.10
C ALA A 29 -16.21 -15.80 -12.04
N ILE A 30 -16.09 -14.49 -11.76
CA ILE A 30 -15.20 -13.60 -12.53
C ILE A 30 -13.74 -14.08 -12.43
N LEU A 31 -13.25 -14.37 -11.23
CA LEU A 31 -11.87 -14.83 -11.05
C LEU A 31 -11.63 -16.18 -11.73
N ASP A 32 -12.53 -17.13 -11.58
CA ASP A 32 -12.42 -18.49 -12.11
C ASP A 32 -12.51 -18.52 -13.66
N SER A 33 -13.24 -17.57 -14.25
CA SER A 33 -13.32 -17.42 -15.72
C SER A 33 -12.07 -16.79 -16.36
N HIS A 34 -11.09 -16.36 -15.55
CA HIS A 34 -9.86 -15.73 -16.02
C HIS A 34 -8.61 -16.54 -15.65
N PRO A 35 -8.29 -17.63 -16.35
CA PRO A 35 -7.14 -18.49 -16.01
C PRO A 35 -5.80 -17.76 -16.02
N VAL A 36 -5.70 -16.65 -16.77
CA VAL A 36 -4.52 -15.78 -16.77
C VAL A 36 -4.18 -15.25 -15.36
N ILE A 37 -5.18 -15.02 -14.50
CA ILE A 37 -4.98 -14.58 -13.12
C ILE A 37 -4.27 -15.66 -12.30
N ALA A 38 -4.69 -16.91 -12.46
CA ALA A 38 -4.04 -18.04 -11.80
C ALA A 38 -2.60 -18.25 -12.31
N GLU A 39 -2.36 -18.04 -13.60
CA GLU A 39 -1.02 -18.12 -14.21
C GLU A 39 -0.08 -17.06 -13.66
N LEU A 40 -0.51 -15.80 -13.60
CA LEU A 40 0.27 -14.69 -13.03
C LEU A 40 0.66 -14.97 -11.57
N ALA A 41 -0.31 -15.39 -10.76
CA ALA A 41 -0.04 -15.72 -9.36
C ALA A 41 0.84 -16.96 -9.21
N TRP A 42 0.71 -17.93 -10.10
CA TRP A 42 1.56 -19.12 -10.12
C TRP A 42 3.02 -18.79 -10.31
N GLN A 43 3.35 -17.88 -11.24
CA GLN A 43 4.73 -17.48 -11.50
C GLN A 43 5.45 -17.01 -10.24
N ASP A 44 4.79 -16.16 -9.44
CA ASP A 44 5.35 -15.68 -8.17
C ASP A 44 5.50 -16.80 -7.13
N LEU A 45 4.48 -17.64 -7.00
CA LEU A 45 4.45 -18.67 -5.97
C LEU A 45 5.37 -19.86 -6.27
N ALA A 46 5.61 -20.15 -7.55
CA ALA A 46 6.52 -21.20 -7.99
C ALA A 46 7.99 -20.76 -7.97
N ALA A 47 8.28 -19.46 -8.10
CA ALA A 47 9.64 -18.94 -8.08
C ALA A 47 10.39 -19.21 -6.76
N CYS A 48 9.66 -19.29 -5.65
CA CYS A 48 10.25 -19.39 -4.31
C CYS A 48 10.33 -20.82 -3.76
N ARG A 49 9.60 -21.79 -4.33
CA ARG A 49 9.55 -23.18 -3.84
C ARG A 49 9.26 -24.14 -5.00
N SER A 50 9.82 -25.35 -4.94
CA SER A 50 9.47 -26.41 -5.91
C SER A 50 7.95 -26.65 -5.93
N ALA A 51 7.37 -26.60 -7.11
CA ALA A 51 5.95 -26.88 -7.31
C ALA A 51 5.65 -28.40 -7.29
N HIS A 52 6.68 -29.24 -7.40
CA HIS A 52 6.55 -30.70 -7.62
C HIS A 52 6.81 -31.52 -6.37
N THR A 53 7.39 -30.92 -5.31
CA THR A 53 7.77 -31.65 -4.08
C THR A 53 7.05 -31.06 -2.86
N GLY A 54 6.84 -31.88 -1.83
CA GLY A 54 6.24 -31.48 -0.56
C GLY A 54 4.72 -31.71 -0.48
N ALA A 55 4.14 -31.29 0.65
CA ALA A 55 2.70 -31.39 0.91
C ALA A 55 1.88 -30.51 -0.07
N PRO A 56 0.62 -30.90 -0.39
CA PRO A 56 -0.27 -30.07 -1.21
C PRO A 56 -0.45 -28.67 -0.59
N GLY A 57 -0.07 -27.65 -1.35
CA GLY A 57 -0.21 -26.26 -0.92
C GLY A 57 -1.47 -25.60 -1.47
N MET A 58 -1.77 -24.40 -0.99
CA MET A 58 -2.86 -23.55 -1.53
C MET A 58 -2.63 -23.32 -3.04
N THR A 59 -3.68 -23.45 -3.85
CA THR A 59 -3.59 -23.13 -5.29
C THR A 59 -3.29 -21.66 -5.52
N ALA A 60 -2.76 -21.31 -6.69
CA ALA A 60 -2.45 -19.91 -7.01
C ALA A 60 -3.72 -19.04 -7.02
N MET A 61 -4.81 -19.54 -7.61
CA MET A 61 -6.10 -18.86 -7.58
C MET A 61 -6.64 -18.69 -6.15
N ALA A 62 -6.50 -19.70 -5.28
CA ALA A 62 -6.91 -19.58 -3.88
C ALA A 62 -6.11 -18.52 -3.12
N ALA A 63 -4.83 -18.31 -3.43
CA ALA A 63 -4.03 -17.24 -2.84
C ALA A 63 -4.56 -15.84 -3.23
N VAL A 64 -4.91 -15.64 -4.52
CA VAL A 64 -5.55 -14.40 -4.99
C VAL A 64 -6.92 -14.20 -4.30
N LYS A 65 -7.77 -15.24 -4.28
CA LYS A 65 -9.07 -15.19 -3.61
C LYS A 65 -8.94 -14.90 -2.11
N ALA A 66 -7.94 -15.48 -1.43
CA ALA A 66 -7.68 -15.21 -0.02
C ALA A 66 -7.31 -13.74 0.23
N ALA A 67 -6.48 -13.15 -0.63
CA ALA A 67 -6.13 -11.73 -0.53
C ALA A 67 -7.33 -10.81 -0.77
N VAL A 68 -8.18 -11.14 -1.74
CA VAL A 68 -9.44 -10.41 -1.99
C VAL A 68 -10.37 -10.51 -0.79
N LEU A 69 -10.58 -11.70 -0.26
CA LEU A 69 -11.44 -11.93 0.90
C LEU A 69 -10.93 -11.22 2.16
N TYR A 70 -9.60 -11.23 2.38
CA TYR A 70 -8.93 -10.46 3.43
C TYR A 70 -9.30 -8.97 3.37
N LYS A 71 -9.35 -8.38 2.17
CA LYS A 71 -9.71 -6.98 1.98
C LYS A 71 -11.21 -6.72 2.10
N VAL A 72 -12.04 -7.61 1.58
CA VAL A 72 -13.52 -7.50 1.66
C VAL A 72 -14.02 -7.60 3.10
N LEU A 73 -13.44 -8.51 3.90
CA LEU A 73 -13.81 -8.66 5.30
C LEU A 73 -13.14 -7.63 6.22
N GLY A 74 -11.99 -7.05 5.81
CA GLY A 74 -11.25 -6.08 6.63
C GLY A 74 -10.65 -6.66 7.92
N GLU A 75 -10.45 -7.97 7.97
CA GLU A 75 -10.06 -8.72 9.17
C GLU A 75 -8.59 -9.13 9.16
N SER A 76 -8.07 -9.62 10.30
CA SER A 76 -6.72 -10.22 10.36
C SER A 76 -6.68 -11.59 9.70
N TYR A 77 -5.48 -12.09 9.35
CA TYR A 77 -5.34 -13.46 8.82
C TYR A 77 -5.83 -14.54 9.80
N GLN A 78 -5.74 -14.30 11.10
CA GLN A 78 -6.29 -15.21 12.11
C GLN A 78 -7.81 -15.29 12.03
N ARG A 79 -8.48 -14.14 11.91
CA ARG A 79 -9.93 -14.09 11.73
C ARG A 79 -10.38 -14.62 10.37
N LEU A 80 -9.61 -14.31 9.31
CA LEU A 80 -9.87 -14.90 7.99
C LEU A 80 -9.80 -16.44 8.03
N ALA A 81 -8.80 -17.01 8.71
CA ALA A 81 -8.72 -18.47 8.89
C ALA A 81 -9.95 -19.02 9.65
N PHE A 82 -10.44 -18.30 10.67
CA PHE A 82 -11.68 -18.65 11.36
C PHE A 82 -12.89 -18.61 10.40
N HIS A 83 -13.06 -17.54 9.61
CA HIS A 83 -14.15 -17.47 8.62
C HIS A 83 -14.07 -18.56 7.56
N LEU A 84 -12.86 -18.98 7.17
CA LEU A 84 -12.66 -20.09 6.24
C LEU A 84 -12.96 -21.46 6.88
N ALA A 85 -12.96 -21.57 8.20
CA ALA A 85 -13.40 -22.76 8.91
C ALA A 85 -14.93 -22.80 9.09
N ASP A 86 -15.57 -21.67 9.34
CA ASP A 86 -16.95 -21.54 9.80
C ASP A 86 -17.94 -21.10 8.71
N SER A 87 -17.58 -20.12 7.86
CA SER A 87 -18.51 -19.51 6.90
C SER A 87 -18.60 -20.29 5.58
N VAL A 88 -19.79 -20.76 5.24
CA VAL A 88 -20.08 -21.43 3.96
C VAL A 88 -19.69 -20.53 2.77
N SER A 89 -20.04 -19.24 2.79
CA SER A 89 -19.73 -18.30 1.71
C SER A 89 -18.22 -18.09 1.52
N CYS A 90 -17.47 -17.95 2.61
CA CYS A 90 -16.01 -17.78 2.54
C CYS A 90 -15.33 -19.06 2.04
N ARG A 91 -15.78 -20.22 2.49
CA ARG A 91 -15.28 -21.53 2.04
C ARG A 91 -15.49 -21.72 0.54
N ARG A 92 -16.72 -21.48 0.07
CA ARG A 92 -17.04 -21.58 -1.36
C ARG A 92 -16.27 -20.58 -2.21
N PHE A 93 -16.13 -19.34 -1.74
CA PHE A 93 -15.32 -18.34 -2.44
C PHE A 93 -13.90 -18.81 -2.67
N LEU A 94 -13.29 -19.46 -1.67
CA LEU A 94 -11.93 -20.00 -1.79
C LEU A 94 -11.85 -21.32 -2.57
N GLY A 95 -12.96 -21.96 -2.87
CA GLY A 95 -13.04 -23.28 -3.50
C GLY A 95 -12.85 -24.44 -2.52
N LEU A 96 -13.14 -24.25 -1.22
CA LEU A 96 -13.07 -25.27 -0.21
C LEU A 96 -14.39 -26.06 -0.14
N GLY A 97 -14.29 -27.38 -0.11
CA GLY A 97 -15.42 -28.27 0.16
C GLY A 97 -15.80 -28.28 1.64
N PRO A 98 -16.97 -28.90 2.00
CA PRO A 98 -17.48 -28.90 3.38
C PRO A 98 -16.53 -29.55 4.38
N PHE A 99 -15.77 -30.56 3.96
CA PHE A 99 -14.87 -31.33 4.82
C PHE A 99 -13.38 -30.97 4.66
N ASP A 100 -13.05 -29.96 3.82
CA ASP A 100 -11.67 -29.54 3.66
C ASP A 100 -11.16 -28.83 4.90
N ALA A 101 -9.93 -29.13 5.30
CA ALA A 101 -9.24 -28.30 6.28
C ALA A 101 -8.96 -26.93 5.66
N GLY A 102 -9.41 -25.86 6.31
CA GLY A 102 -9.09 -24.49 5.91
C GLY A 102 -7.58 -24.18 6.08
N PRO A 103 -7.02 -23.25 5.29
CA PRO A 103 -5.64 -22.84 5.46
C PRO A 103 -5.44 -22.12 6.79
N SER A 104 -4.27 -22.35 7.43
CA SER A 104 -3.89 -21.64 8.66
C SER A 104 -3.61 -20.15 8.37
N ALA A 105 -3.64 -19.32 9.40
CA ALA A 105 -3.33 -17.89 9.31
C ALA A 105 -1.93 -17.63 8.72
N SER A 106 -0.94 -18.42 9.11
CA SER A 106 0.42 -18.32 8.57
C SER A 106 0.47 -18.72 7.10
N ALA A 107 -0.23 -19.80 6.71
CA ALA A 107 -0.30 -20.20 5.31
C ALA A 107 -0.97 -19.14 4.43
N LEU A 108 -2.03 -18.50 4.90
CA LEU A 108 -2.68 -17.38 4.22
C LEU A 108 -1.70 -16.21 4.04
N GLN A 109 -1.06 -15.78 5.12
CA GLN A 109 -0.09 -14.69 5.09
C GLN A 109 1.07 -14.98 4.16
N ASP A 110 1.69 -16.16 4.27
CA ASP A 110 2.84 -16.56 3.46
C ASP A 110 2.52 -16.61 1.97
N ASN A 111 1.36 -17.08 1.58
CA ASN A 111 0.98 -17.15 0.17
C ASN A 111 0.61 -15.77 -0.40
N VAL A 112 -0.15 -14.97 0.34
CA VAL A 112 -0.55 -13.63 -0.10
C VAL A 112 0.66 -12.68 -0.20
N SER A 113 1.58 -12.72 0.77
CA SER A 113 2.77 -11.85 0.80
C SER A 113 3.78 -12.13 -0.30
N ARG A 114 3.68 -13.26 -1.00
CA ARG A 114 4.56 -13.62 -2.13
C ARG A 114 4.07 -13.09 -3.47
N LEU A 115 2.82 -12.64 -3.55
CA LEU A 115 2.31 -12.08 -4.79
C LEU A 115 2.89 -10.69 -5.02
N SER A 116 3.63 -10.54 -6.12
CA SER A 116 4.38 -9.33 -6.45
C SER A 116 3.46 -8.17 -6.86
N VAL A 117 3.98 -6.96 -6.77
CA VAL A 117 3.31 -5.75 -7.26
C VAL A 117 2.93 -5.88 -8.72
N ARG A 118 3.84 -6.41 -9.55
CA ARG A 118 3.62 -6.63 -10.99
C ARG A 118 2.45 -7.58 -11.24
N THR A 119 2.36 -8.65 -10.48
CA THR A 119 1.24 -9.60 -10.57
C THR A 119 -0.08 -8.93 -10.23
N TRP A 120 -0.14 -8.15 -9.17
CA TRP A 120 -1.36 -7.40 -8.81
C TRP A 120 -1.75 -6.36 -9.86
N GLU A 121 -0.81 -5.60 -10.38
CA GLU A 121 -1.06 -4.64 -11.47
C GLU A 121 -1.60 -5.36 -12.72
N SER A 122 -0.99 -6.48 -13.12
CA SER A 122 -1.43 -7.27 -14.26
C SER A 122 -2.82 -7.89 -14.08
N ILE A 123 -3.16 -8.32 -12.86
CA ILE A 123 -4.53 -8.77 -12.52
C ILE A 123 -5.52 -7.62 -12.70
N ASN A 124 -5.21 -6.42 -12.21
CA ASN A 124 -6.08 -5.26 -12.42
C ASN A 124 -6.29 -4.95 -13.90
N GLN A 125 -5.23 -4.99 -14.70
CA GLN A 125 -5.31 -4.77 -16.15
C GLN A 125 -6.19 -5.82 -16.84
N ALA A 126 -6.09 -7.09 -16.43
CA ALA A 126 -6.95 -8.16 -16.96
C ALA A 126 -8.43 -7.90 -16.63
N LEU A 127 -8.74 -7.50 -15.40
CA LEU A 127 -10.11 -7.16 -14.99
C LEU A 127 -10.67 -5.94 -15.73
N VAL A 128 -9.86 -4.90 -15.92
CA VAL A 128 -10.25 -3.69 -16.67
C VAL A 128 -10.48 -4.01 -18.14
N LYS A 129 -9.62 -4.83 -18.75
CA LYS A 129 -9.78 -5.29 -20.13
C LYS A 129 -11.05 -6.12 -20.31
N TRP A 130 -11.33 -7.02 -19.37
CA TRP A 130 -12.59 -7.77 -19.38
C TRP A 130 -13.80 -6.85 -19.22
N ALA A 131 -13.76 -5.88 -18.30
CA ALA A 131 -14.83 -4.89 -18.13
C ALA A 131 -15.08 -4.08 -19.42
N GLN A 132 -14.03 -3.83 -20.21
CA GLN A 132 -14.14 -3.18 -21.53
C GLN A 132 -14.83 -4.10 -22.55
N GLN A 133 -14.47 -5.38 -22.57
CA GLN A 133 -15.05 -6.37 -23.50
C GLN A 133 -16.56 -6.58 -23.27
N VAL A 134 -16.98 -6.62 -21.99
CA VAL A 134 -18.41 -6.80 -21.63
C VAL A 134 -19.18 -5.47 -21.59
N GLY A 135 -18.56 -4.35 -21.95
CA GLY A 135 -19.23 -3.05 -22.06
C GLY A 135 -19.47 -2.31 -20.75
N ILE A 136 -18.96 -2.79 -19.62
CA ILE A 136 -19.10 -2.12 -18.31
C ILE A 136 -18.28 -0.82 -18.27
N GLU A 137 -17.05 -0.82 -18.83
CA GLU A 137 -16.19 0.36 -18.87
C GLU A 137 -15.62 0.58 -20.27
N ALA A 138 -15.90 1.73 -20.85
CA ALA A 138 -15.47 2.03 -22.23
C ALA A 138 -14.17 2.84 -22.33
N GLY A 139 -13.62 3.36 -21.21
CA GLY A 139 -12.44 4.22 -21.24
C GLY A 139 -12.61 5.56 -21.94
N ARG A 140 -13.87 5.98 -22.22
CA ARG A 140 -14.16 7.24 -22.93
C ARG A 140 -14.01 8.47 -22.02
N LYS A 141 -14.28 8.31 -20.73
CA LYS A 141 -14.18 9.33 -19.70
C LYS A 141 -13.18 8.89 -18.66
N MET A 142 -12.34 9.81 -18.27
CA MET A 142 -11.35 9.59 -17.23
C MET A 142 -11.49 10.64 -16.14
N ARG A 143 -11.37 10.22 -14.90
CA ARG A 143 -11.20 11.08 -13.75
C ARG A 143 -10.10 10.50 -12.87
N PHE A 144 -9.32 11.36 -12.24
CA PHE A 144 -8.31 10.93 -11.29
C PHE A 144 -8.10 11.95 -10.20
N ASP A 145 -7.66 11.47 -9.06
CA ASP A 145 -7.37 12.28 -7.88
C ASP A 145 -6.29 11.63 -7.04
N SER A 146 -5.60 12.43 -6.24
CA SER A 146 -4.57 11.95 -5.34
C SER A 146 -5.09 11.82 -3.91
N THR A 147 -4.59 10.81 -3.20
CA THR A 147 -4.87 10.62 -1.79
C THR A 147 -3.64 10.15 -1.04
N ALA A 148 -3.59 10.42 0.28
CA ALA A 148 -2.56 9.87 1.14
C ALA A 148 -3.01 8.52 1.71
N VAL A 149 -2.11 7.54 1.68
CA VAL A 149 -2.26 6.22 2.32
C VAL A 149 -1.18 6.10 3.37
N GLN A 150 -1.57 5.86 4.62
CA GLN A 150 -0.64 5.75 5.74
C GLN A 150 0.15 4.45 5.66
N THR A 151 1.44 4.50 6.02
CA THR A 151 2.26 3.33 6.29
C THR A 151 2.05 2.81 7.71
N HIS A 152 2.58 1.61 8.01
CA HIS A 152 2.45 0.99 9.33
C HIS A 152 3.46 1.58 10.33
N VAL A 153 3.30 2.86 10.63
CA VAL A 153 4.17 3.57 11.57
C VAL A 153 3.37 4.10 12.77
N HIS A 154 4.00 4.16 13.94
CA HIS A 154 3.47 4.91 15.08
C HIS A 154 3.82 6.40 14.92
N HIS A 155 3.13 7.28 15.63
CA HIS A 155 3.41 8.72 15.57
C HIS A 155 4.88 9.00 15.90
N PRO A 156 5.68 9.53 14.94
CA PRO A 156 7.12 9.64 15.08
C PRO A 156 7.51 10.76 16.05
N THR A 157 8.36 10.41 17.02
CA THR A 157 9.10 11.38 17.81
C THR A 157 10.58 11.03 17.79
N ASP A 158 11.48 12.03 17.78
CA ASP A 158 12.92 11.74 17.76
C ASP A 158 13.33 10.85 18.95
N SER A 159 12.67 11.00 20.10
CA SER A 159 12.95 10.17 21.27
C SER A 159 12.51 8.71 21.12
N SER A 160 11.38 8.45 20.43
CA SER A 160 10.94 7.09 20.14
C SER A 160 11.82 6.41 19.10
N LEU A 161 12.21 7.14 18.04
CA LEU A 161 13.11 6.63 17.01
C LEU A 161 14.49 6.25 17.59
N LEU A 162 15.07 7.13 18.42
CA LEU A 162 16.33 6.84 19.12
C LEU A 162 16.21 5.61 20.04
N TRP A 163 15.11 5.48 20.78
CA TRP A 163 14.89 4.31 21.62
C TRP A 163 14.72 3.03 20.80
N ASP A 164 13.99 3.06 19.68
CA ASP A 164 13.82 1.92 18.79
C ASP A 164 15.17 1.43 18.25
N LEU A 165 16.04 2.34 17.81
CA LEU A 165 17.37 2.01 17.33
C LEU A 165 18.23 1.38 18.42
N VAL A 166 18.25 1.96 19.61
CA VAL A 166 18.96 1.38 20.76
C VAL A 166 18.44 -0.02 21.08
N ARG A 167 17.13 -0.21 21.03
CA ARG A 167 16.49 -1.51 21.27
C ARG A 167 16.92 -2.56 20.25
N VAL A 168 16.95 -2.21 18.97
CA VAL A 168 17.32 -3.12 17.89
C VAL A 168 18.79 -3.49 17.97
N ILE A 169 19.69 -2.49 18.04
CA ILE A 169 21.14 -2.71 18.08
C ILE A 169 21.53 -3.55 19.29
N CYS A 170 21.08 -3.19 20.50
CA CYS A 170 21.37 -3.98 21.71
C CYS A 170 20.82 -5.42 21.63
N ARG A 171 19.65 -5.62 20.97
CA ARG A 171 19.06 -6.95 20.80
C ARG A 171 19.87 -7.80 19.80
N LEU A 172 20.32 -7.22 18.70
CA LEU A 172 21.16 -7.90 17.70
C LEU A 172 22.50 -8.34 18.33
N ILE A 173 23.22 -7.44 18.99
CA ILE A 173 24.49 -7.75 19.66
C ILE A 173 24.30 -8.85 20.71
N LYS A 174 23.20 -8.79 21.51
CA LYS A 174 22.89 -9.82 22.49
C LYS A 174 22.61 -11.19 21.83
N LYS A 175 21.80 -11.21 20.76
CA LYS A 175 21.42 -12.44 20.04
C LYS A 175 22.62 -13.09 19.36
N ALA A 176 23.58 -12.29 18.93
CA ALA A 176 24.78 -12.76 18.22
C ALA A 176 25.73 -13.60 19.10
N GLY A 177 25.52 -13.66 20.43
CA GLY A 177 26.35 -14.47 21.33
C GLY A 177 27.84 -14.12 21.31
N LEU A 178 28.18 -12.84 21.13
CA LEU A 178 29.56 -12.37 21.01
C LEU A 178 30.35 -12.59 22.33
N PRO A 179 31.68 -12.81 22.24
CA PRO A 179 32.55 -12.90 23.41
C PRO A 179 32.49 -11.61 24.26
N LYS A 180 32.86 -11.72 25.52
CA LYS A 180 32.77 -10.56 26.46
C LYS A 180 33.51 -9.31 25.98
N SER A 181 34.61 -9.49 25.28
CA SER A 181 35.42 -8.41 24.64
C SER A 181 34.70 -7.66 23.51
N LEU A 182 33.64 -8.24 22.95
CA LEU A 182 32.84 -7.66 21.87
C LEU A 182 31.39 -7.40 22.30
N ARG A 183 31.16 -7.04 23.53
CA ARG A 183 29.84 -6.70 24.06
C ARG A 183 29.74 -5.22 24.33
N CYS A 184 28.57 -4.65 24.01
CA CYS A 184 28.21 -3.30 24.45
C CYS A 184 27.34 -3.33 25.70
N ARG A 185 27.33 -2.23 26.43
CA ARG A 185 26.42 -2.02 27.55
C ARG A 185 24.96 -2.01 27.11
N ASP A 186 24.10 -2.80 27.74
CA ASP A 186 22.66 -2.79 27.45
C ASP A 186 22.01 -1.50 27.98
N ARG A 187 21.70 -0.60 27.06
CA ARG A 187 21.10 0.71 27.34
C ARG A 187 19.58 0.75 27.16
N ARG A 188 18.95 -0.37 26.79
CA ARG A 188 17.50 -0.41 26.43
C ARG A 188 16.61 0.11 27.52
N ARG A 189 16.83 -0.31 28.80
CA ARG A 189 16.01 0.11 29.95
C ARG A 189 16.19 1.59 30.25
N THR A 190 17.42 2.08 30.24
CA THR A 190 17.76 3.47 30.52
C THR A 190 17.20 4.43 29.50
N THR A 191 17.41 4.14 28.21
CA THR A 191 16.93 4.98 27.11
C THR A 191 15.41 5.00 27.03
N ARG A 192 14.72 3.86 27.30
CA ARG A 192 13.25 3.81 27.42
C ARG A 192 12.73 4.77 28.49
N LYS A 193 13.31 4.71 29.67
CA LYS A 193 12.92 5.60 30.79
C LYS A 193 13.11 7.09 30.41
N ILE A 194 14.23 7.42 29.75
CA ILE A 194 14.48 8.79 29.30
C ILE A 194 13.49 9.21 28.23
N ALA A 195 13.22 8.37 27.23
CA ALA A 195 12.25 8.65 26.15
C ALA A 195 10.83 8.90 26.72
N LEU A 196 10.38 8.10 27.68
CA LEU A 196 9.10 8.32 28.37
C LEU A 196 9.09 9.65 29.16
N LYS A 197 10.19 10.00 29.85
CA LYS A 197 10.29 11.30 30.53
C LYS A 197 10.27 12.47 29.54
N ILE A 198 10.83 12.33 28.34
CA ILE A 198 10.78 13.35 27.28
C ILE A 198 9.34 13.59 26.82
N ILE A 199 8.55 12.51 26.63
CA ILE A 199 7.13 12.62 26.23
C ILE A 199 6.31 13.37 27.30
N ASN A 200 6.58 13.10 28.58
CA ASN A 200 5.86 13.68 29.70
C ASN A 200 6.46 15.02 30.22
N ALA A 201 7.53 15.53 29.57
CA ALA A 201 8.16 16.78 30.01
C ALA A 201 7.26 18.00 29.73
N LYS A 202 6.99 18.77 30.81
CA LYS A 202 6.06 19.91 30.76
C LYS A 202 6.67 21.18 30.16
N ASN A 203 7.98 21.33 30.20
CA ASN A 203 8.65 22.54 29.69
C ASN A 203 9.82 22.23 28.76
N GLY A 204 10.18 23.20 27.91
CA GLY A 204 11.23 23.07 26.90
C GLY A 204 12.64 22.89 27.46
N LYS A 205 12.97 23.53 28.60
CA LYS A 205 14.30 23.42 29.26
C LYS A 205 14.52 21.98 29.76
N GLN A 206 13.54 21.42 30.45
CA GLN A 206 13.58 20.03 30.94
C GLN A 206 13.67 19.04 29.76
N LYS A 207 12.84 19.24 28.72
CA LYS A 207 12.87 18.41 27.50
C LYS A 207 14.25 18.43 26.84
N LYS A 208 14.86 19.61 26.70
CA LYS A 208 16.19 19.79 26.10
C LYS A 208 17.29 19.10 26.92
N SER A 209 17.22 19.16 28.26
CA SER A 209 18.15 18.47 29.15
C SER A 209 18.04 16.94 29.02
N LEU A 210 16.81 16.41 28.98
CA LEU A 210 16.57 14.97 28.80
C LEU A 210 17.06 14.48 27.42
N TYR A 211 16.87 15.28 26.37
CA TYR A 211 17.42 14.94 25.04
C TYR A 211 18.95 14.89 25.03
N ARG A 212 19.65 15.83 25.70
CA ARG A 212 21.12 15.76 25.83
C ARG A 212 21.56 14.44 26.49
N ARG A 213 20.85 13.98 27.50
CA ARG A 213 21.14 12.68 28.16
C ARG A 213 20.87 11.51 27.22
N LEU A 214 19.72 11.51 26.48
CA LEU A 214 19.38 10.45 25.54
C LEU A 214 20.42 10.37 24.42
N LEU A 215 20.78 11.52 23.81
CA LEU A 215 21.78 11.60 22.76
C LEU A 215 23.15 11.08 23.20
N ARG A 216 23.60 11.38 24.43
CA ARG A 216 24.84 10.83 24.99
C ARG A 216 24.81 9.29 25.01
N HIS A 217 23.74 8.69 25.54
CA HIS A 217 23.61 7.23 25.55
C HIS A 217 23.58 6.61 24.16
N CYS A 218 22.99 7.31 23.19
CA CYS A 218 22.97 6.86 21.79
C CYS A 218 24.34 6.97 21.14
N GLN A 219 25.10 8.04 21.42
CA GLN A 219 26.46 8.22 20.93
C GLN A 219 27.43 7.19 21.50
N ASP A 220 27.35 6.93 22.83
CA ASP A 220 28.15 5.88 23.47
C ASP A 220 27.87 4.50 22.84
N LEU A 221 26.56 4.17 22.61
CA LEU A 221 26.19 2.92 21.95
C LEU A 221 26.73 2.86 20.53
N TYR A 222 26.66 3.98 19.78
CA TYR A 222 27.17 4.06 18.42
C TYR A 222 28.64 3.72 18.37
N GLN A 223 29.48 4.32 19.24
CA GLN A 223 30.92 4.06 19.29
C GLN A 223 31.24 2.62 19.66
N GLU A 224 30.60 2.07 20.72
CA GLU A 224 30.80 0.68 21.15
C GLU A 224 30.39 -0.32 20.05
N ALA A 225 29.27 -0.06 19.36
CA ALA A 225 28.78 -0.96 18.31
C ALA A 225 29.61 -0.81 17.01
N LEU A 226 30.14 0.38 16.70
CA LEU A 226 31.08 0.58 15.60
C LEU A 226 32.38 -0.19 15.82
N ASP A 227 32.94 -0.17 17.02
CA ASP A 227 34.11 -0.93 17.40
C ASP A 227 33.86 -2.47 17.24
N ILE A 228 32.67 -2.94 17.61
CA ILE A 228 32.27 -4.33 17.35
C ILE A 228 32.26 -4.63 15.86
N VAL A 229 31.64 -3.79 15.02
CA VAL A 229 31.57 -3.98 13.55
C VAL A 229 32.98 -4.06 12.94
N MET A 230 33.92 -3.22 13.40
CA MET A 230 35.31 -3.23 12.92
C MET A 230 36.06 -4.52 13.27
N ARG A 231 35.73 -5.14 14.42
CA ARG A 231 36.40 -6.35 14.91
C ARG A 231 35.68 -7.65 14.51
N LEU A 232 34.50 -7.57 13.86
CA LEU A 232 33.82 -8.75 13.32
C LEU A 232 34.57 -9.33 12.13
N ASP A 233 34.81 -10.63 12.17
CA ASP A 233 35.42 -11.40 11.09
C ASP A 233 34.45 -11.67 9.93
N GLY A 234 34.97 -12.18 8.80
CA GLY A 234 34.19 -12.48 7.61
C GLY A 234 33.12 -13.55 7.81
N ARG A 235 33.25 -14.41 8.83
CA ARG A 235 32.26 -15.45 9.14
C ARG A 235 30.93 -14.89 9.66
N ARG A 236 30.93 -13.64 10.10
CA ARG A 236 29.76 -12.93 10.63
C ARG A 236 29.31 -11.78 9.72
N ARG A 237 29.46 -11.96 8.41
CA ARG A 237 29.18 -10.95 7.39
C ARG A 237 27.75 -10.39 7.49
N GLU A 238 26.74 -11.25 7.60
CA GLU A 238 25.33 -10.82 7.74
C GLU A 238 25.11 -9.92 8.95
N LEU A 239 25.65 -10.31 10.11
CA LEU A 239 25.57 -9.49 11.32
C LEU A 239 26.27 -8.15 11.14
N LYS A 240 27.42 -8.14 10.49
CA LYS A 240 28.20 -6.92 10.20
C LYS A 240 27.41 -5.98 9.31
N GLU A 241 26.82 -6.47 8.23
CA GLU A 241 25.98 -5.70 7.31
C GLU A 241 24.73 -5.16 8.02
N GLU A 242 24.03 -5.98 8.79
CA GLU A 242 22.85 -5.57 9.55
C GLU A 242 23.17 -4.50 10.62
N LEU A 243 24.22 -4.68 11.40
CA LEU A 243 24.66 -3.69 12.38
C LEU A 243 25.08 -2.37 11.71
N THR A 244 25.80 -2.45 10.59
CA THR A 244 26.21 -1.26 9.83
C THR A 244 25.00 -0.45 9.37
N HIS A 245 23.97 -1.12 8.83
CA HIS A 245 22.72 -0.48 8.44
C HIS A 245 22.05 0.25 9.62
N TRP A 246 21.91 -0.42 10.75
CA TRP A 246 21.28 0.20 11.95
C TRP A 246 22.12 1.34 12.53
N LEU A 247 23.44 1.27 12.48
CA LEU A 247 24.32 2.34 12.90
C LEU A 247 24.20 3.56 12.02
N GLN A 248 24.12 3.41 10.71
CA GLN A 248 23.89 4.52 9.77
C GLN A 248 22.56 5.25 10.08
N LEU A 249 21.49 4.48 10.37
CA LEU A 249 20.22 5.06 10.78
C LEU A 249 20.33 5.76 12.14
N LEU A 250 21.04 5.17 13.11
CA LEU A 250 21.24 5.77 14.42
C LEU A 250 21.95 7.12 14.31
N GLN A 251 23.00 7.20 13.50
CA GLN A 251 23.74 8.44 13.27
C GLN A 251 22.85 9.54 12.66
N LYS A 252 22.05 9.18 11.64
CA LYS A 252 21.09 10.12 11.02
C LYS A 252 20.06 10.64 12.02
N VAL A 253 19.47 9.76 12.86
CA VAL A 253 18.47 10.18 13.84
C VAL A 253 19.08 10.97 15.00
N ILE A 254 20.33 10.67 15.42
CA ILE A 254 21.07 11.50 16.39
C ILE A 254 21.22 12.93 15.86
N GLU A 255 21.67 13.09 14.61
CA GLU A 255 21.83 14.40 14.00
C GLU A 255 20.49 15.12 13.81
N GLN A 256 19.46 14.43 13.34
CA GLN A 256 18.10 14.96 13.25
C GLN A 256 17.60 15.50 14.59
N ALA A 257 17.73 14.72 15.67
CA ALA A 257 17.31 15.12 17.01
C ALA A 257 18.14 16.29 17.55
N ARG A 258 19.45 16.31 17.28
CA ARG A 258 20.35 17.42 17.64
C ARG A 258 19.92 18.71 16.95
N GLN A 259 19.74 18.68 15.64
CA GLN A 259 19.30 19.86 14.88
C GLN A 259 17.96 20.39 15.37
N ARG A 260 16.94 19.51 15.50
CA ARG A 260 15.59 19.91 15.89
C ARG A 260 15.47 20.40 17.33
N VAL A 261 16.04 19.64 18.27
CA VAL A 261 15.78 19.90 19.69
C VAL A 261 16.86 20.77 20.34
N ILE A 262 18.13 20.57 20.00
CA ILE A 262 19.23 21.33 20.60
C ILE A 262 19.44 22.65 19.89
N LEU A 263 19.52 22.62 18.56
CA LEU A 263 19.80 23.81 17.74
C LEU A 263 18.53 24.56 17.28
N GLY A 264 17.33 23.99 17.42
CA GLY A 264 16.08 24.62 17.02
C GLY A 264 15.88 24.75 15.50
N ARG A 265 16.68 24.02 14.71
CA ARG A 265 16.61 24.03 13.24
C ARG A 265 15.56 23.04 12.73
N LYS A 266 14.91 23.34 11.60
CA LYS A 266 13.98 22.40 10.94
C LYS A 266 14.69 21.70 9.78
N PRO A 267 15.08 20.41 9.90
CA PRO A 267 15.61 19.67 8.76
C PRO A 267 14.59 19.62 7.64
N PRO A 268 15.00 19.59 6.35
CA PRO A 268 14.14 19.37 5.20
C PRO A 268 13.31 18.10 5.33
N ALA A 269 12.12 18.07 4.73
CA ALA A 269 11.19 16.93 4.90
C ALA A 269 11.74 15.64 4.29
N ASP A 270 12.44 15.73 3.18
CA ASP A 270 13.11 14.64 2.45
C ASP A 270 14.28 14.00 3.22
N GLN A 271 14.88 14.74 4.16
CA GLN A 271 15.98 14.24 5.00
C GLN A 271 15.53 13.67 6.34
N LYS A 272 14.23 13.81 6.66
CA LYS A 272 13.69 13.33 7.95
C LYS A 272 13.38 11.86 7.93
N ILE A 273 13.86 11.14 8.92
CA ILE A 273 13.43 9.79 9.22
C ILE A 273 12.22 9.86 10.15
N VAL A 274 11.10 9.29 9.71
CA VAL A 274 9.85 9.20 10.50
C VAL A 274 9.60 7.79 11.05
N SER A 275 10.25 6.79 10.48
CA SER A 275 10.26 5.43 10.99
C SER A 275 11.60 4.77 10.70
N VAL A 276 12.13 4.04 11.65
CA VAL A 276 13.36 3.27 11.45
C VAL A 276 13.09 1.90 10.83
N PHE A 277 11.83 1.44 10.86
CA PHE A 277 11.39 0.16 10.29
C PHE A 277 10.77 0.32 8.91
N GLU A 278 10.22 1.48 8.61
CA GLU A 278 9.57 1.86 7.33
C GLU A 278 10.25 3.15 6.86
N THR A 279 11.53 3.05 6.50
CA THR A 279 12.38 4.21 6.15
C THR A 279 11.93 4.93 4.89
N HIS A 280 11.14 4.25 4.05
CA HIS A 280 10.56 4.79 2.83
C HIS A 280 9.36 5.74 3.07
N THR A 281 8.90 5.85 4.33
CA THR A 281 7.69 6.63 4.66
C THR A 281 7.91 8.12 4.45
N ASP A 282 7.06 8.74 3.63
CA ASP A 282 7.05 10.16 3.36
C ASP A 282 6.24 10.96 4.39
N ILE A 283 6.50 12.26 4.43
CA ILE A 283 5.74 13.23 5.20
C ILE A 283 4.83 14.00 4.25
N LEU A 284 3.53 13.71 4.30
CA LEU A 284 2.53 14.38 3.48
C LEU A 284 1.79 15.41 4.33
N VAL A 285 1.79 16.67 3.90
CA VAL A 285 1.03 17.74 4.57
C VAL A 285 -0.22 18.01 3.75
N LYS A 286 -1.39 17.73 4.33
CA LYS A 286 -2.68 18.01 3.72
C LYS A 286 -3.26 19.30 4.33
N ASP A 287 -3.68 20.23 3.46
CA ASP A 287 -4.38 21.48 3.83
C ASP A 287 -3.71 22.31 4.94
N ARG A 288 -2.37 22.23 5.05
CA ARG A 288 -1.54 22.92 6.07
C ARG A 288 -1.85 22.55 7.53
N ARG A 289 -2.74 21.59 7.79
CA ARG A 289 -3.16 21.21 9.16
C ARG A 289 -2.75 19.80 9.53
N ASP A 290 -3.07 18.82 8.68
CA ASP A 290 -2.87 17.41 9.00
C ASP A 290 -1.61 16.87 8.34
N THR A 291 -0.71 16.29 9.15
CA THR A 291 0.46 15.57 8.67
C THR A 291 0.14 14.08 8.62
N VAL A 292 0.27 13.49 7.44
CA VAL A 292 0.11 12.06 7.20
C VAL A 292 1.48 11.45 6.91
N PHE A 293 1.80 10.34 7.58
CA PHE A 293 3.01 9.55 7.36
C PHE A 293 2.66 8.36 6.46
N GLY A 294 3.09 8.40 5.21
CA GLY A 294 2.71 7.42 4.19
C GLY A 294 3.10 7.87 2.80
N HIS A 295 2.41 7.38 1.76
CA HIS A 295 2.70 7.76 0.38
C HIS A 295 1.50 8.42 -0.29
N LYS A 296 1.81 9.28 -1.26
CA LYS A 296 0.81 9.84 -2.17
C LYS A 296 0.46 8.79 -3.21
N VAL A 297 -0.82 8.50 -3.32
CA VAL A 297 -1.38 7.55 -4.27
C VAL A 297 -2.34 8.29 -5.20
N CYS A 298 -2.09 8.25 -6.50
CA CYS A 298 -2.98 8.81 -7.51
C CYS A 298 -3.80 7.68 -8.11
N LEU A 299 -5.13 7.79 -8.03
CA LEU A 299 -6.09 6.80 -8.51
C LEU A 299 -6.84 7.35 -9.71
N ALA A 300 -6.92 6.57 -10.79
CA ALA A 300 -7.68 6.90 -11.97
C ALA A 300 -8.83 5.92 -12.18
N GLY A 301 -9.96 6.42 -12.64
CA GLY A 301 -11.13 5.60 -12.95
C GLY A 301 -12.02 6.21 -14.03
N GLY A 302 -12.95 5.41 -14.50
CA GLY A 302 -13.91 5.77 -15.55
C GLY A 302 -15.32 6.04 -15.03
N ALA A 303 -16.30 5.85 -15.90
CA ALA A 303 -17.71 6.08 -15.61
C ALA A 303 -18.32 4.97 -14.74
N SER A 304 -17.81 3.76 -14.84
CA SER A 304 -18.26 2.57 -14.08
C SER A 304 -17.90 2.58 -12.61
N CYS A 305 -17.12 3.56 -12.13
CA CYS A 305 -16.48 3.59 -10.82
C CYS A 305 -15.36 2.56 -10.62
N LEU A 306 -14.94 1.83 -11.64
CA LEU A 306 -13.73 1.02 -11.58
C LEU A 306 -12.49 1.90 -11.47
N ILE A 307 -11.53 1.49 -10.65
CA ILE A 307 -10.19 2.07 -10.62
C ILE A 307 -9.37 1.36 -11.71
N SER A 308 -9.18 2.05 -12.82
CA SER A 308 -8.45 1.50 -13.96
C SER A 308 -6.94 1.51 -13.75
N ASP A 309 -6.43 2.50 -13.01
CA ASP A 309 -5.00 2.67 -12.79
C ASP A 309 -4.68 3.30 -11.43
N CYS A 310 -3.46 3.06 -11.00
CA CYS A 310 -2.92 3.59 -9.75
C CYS A 310 -1.42 3.88 -9.90
N THR A 311 -0.99 5.05 -9.43
CA THR A 311 0.43 5.34 -9.24
C THR A 311 0.70 5.68 -7.78
N ILE A 312 1.82 5.19 -7.27
CA ILE A 312 2.32 5.48 -5.93
C ILE A 312 3.57 6.34 -6.14
N GLU A 313 3.55 7.53 -5.58
CA GLU A 313 4.61 8.52 -5.85
C GLU A 313 5.63 8.50 -4.72
N ASP A 314 6.90 8.68 -5.09
CA ASP A 314 7.98 8.91 -4.16
C ASP A 314 7.95 10.36 -3.68
N GLY A 315 8.00 10.57 -2.39
CA GLY A 315 7.88 11.90 -1.79
C GLY A 315 6.46 12.48 -1.91
N ASN A 316 6.38 13.80 -2.03
CA ASN A 316 5.11 14.51 -2.19
C ASN A 316 5.14 15.46 -3.40
N PRO A 317 5.25 14.93 -4.63
CA PRO A 317 5.25 15.78 -5.82
C PRO A 317 3.92 16.54 -5.93
N PRO A 318 3.92 17.77 -6.48
CA PRO A 318 2.68 18.50 -6.72
C PRO A 318 1.80 17.75 -7.73
N ASP A 319 0.47 17.79 -7.52
CA ASP A 319 -0.50 17.08 -8.36
C ASP A 319 -0.39 17.48 -9.85
N SER A 320 0.02 18.71 -10.13
CA SER A 320 0.21 19.19 -11.50
C SER A 320 1.19 18.35 -12.32
N LEU A 321 2.18 17.71 -11.71
CA LEU A 321 3.14 16.85 -12.41
C LEU A 321 2.54 15.48 -12.80
N LEU A 322 1.46 15.05 -12.15
CA LEU A 322 0.87 13.74 -12.37
C LEU A 322 -0.08 13.70 -13.57
N ALA A 323 -0.64 14.84 -13.96
CA ALA A 323 -1.70 14.88 -14.96
C ALA A 323 -1.31 14.30 -16.33
N PRO A 324 -0.21 14.69 -16.97
CA PRO A 324 0.19 14.10 -18.26
C PRO A 324 0.54 12.60 -18.12
N LYS A 325 1.21 12.20 -17.05
CA LYS A 325 1.57 10.80 -16.75
C LYS A 325 0.35 9.90 -16.75
N MET A 326 -0.74 10.32 -16.07
CA MET A 326 -1.96 9.54 -15.95
C MET A 326 -2.69 9.39 -17.30
N ILE A 327 -2.65 10.40 -18.18
CA ILE A 327 -3.23 10.31 -19.54
C ILE A 327 -2.48 9.30 -20.39
N VAL A 328 -1.14 9.31 -20.35
CA VAL A 328 -0.31 8.33 -21.08
C VAL A 328 -0.61 6.90 -20.60
N ARG A 329 -0.69 6.69 -19.28
CA ARG A 329 -1.02 5.37 -18.71
C ARG A 329 -2.42 4.91 -19.10
N HIS A 330 -3.40 5.81 -19.13
CA HIS A 330 -4.74 5.49 -19.62
C HIS A 330 -4.71 4.99 -21.07
N HIS A 331 -3.95 5.65 -21.94
CA HIS A 331 -3.78 5.19 -23.32
C HIS A 331 -3.17 3.78 -23.38
N GLY A 332 -2.17 3.49 -22.55
CA GLY A 332 -1.57 2.16 -22.46
C GLY A 332 -2.56 1.06 -22.05
N ILE A 333 -3.51 1.37 -21.15
CA ILE A 333 -4.51 0.41 -20.65
C ILE A 333 -5.64 0.17 -21.67
N TYR A 334 -6.18 1.24 -22.26
CA TYR A 334 -7.37 1.16 -23.12
C TYR A 334 -7.07 1.13 -24.61
N GLY A 335 -5.81 1.30 -25.02
CA GLY A 335 -5.40 1.43 -26.43
C GLY A 335 -5.91 2.71 -27.11
N LYS A 336 -6.46 3.65 -26.32
CA LYS A 336 -7.02 4.92 -26.80
C LYS A 336 -6.98 6.00 -25.74
N VAL A 337 -6.90 7.25 -26.19
CA VAL A 337 -6.95 8.42 -25.32
C VAL A 337 -8.39 8.66 -24.85
N PRO A 338 -8.63 9.08 -23.60
CA PRO A 338 -9.98 9.42 -23.16
C PRO A 338 -10.49 10.65 -23.93
N ARG A 339 -11.74 10.62 -24.38
CA ARG A 339 -12.35 11.80 -25.00
C ARG A 339 -12.51 12.96 -24.00
N GLN A 340 -12.77 12.62 -22.74
CA GLN A 340 -13.06 13.58 -21.69
C GLN A 340 -12.26 13.25 -20.43
N ALA A 341 -11.61 14.26 -19.84
CA ALA A 341 -10.89 14.14 -18.57
C ALA A 341 -11.40 15.16 -17.55
N ALA A 342 -11.65 14.70 -16.33
CA ALA A 342 -12.12 15.54 -15.23
C ALA A 342 -11.20 15.42 -14.02
N LEU A 343 -10.62 16.55 -13.58
CA LEU A 343 -9.53 16.64 -12.61
C LEU A 343 -9.82 17.66 -11.53
N ASP A 344 -9.14 17.52 -10.39
CA ASP A 344 -9.21 18.55 -9.35
C ASP A 344 -8.40 19.79 -9.71
N GLY A 345 -8.67 20.91 -8.98
CA GLY A 345 -7.98 22.16 -9.16
C GLY A 345 -6.47 22.10 -8.83
N GLY A 346 -5.99 21.08 -8.10
CA GLY A 346 -4.57 20.80 -7.87
C GLY A 346 -3.78 20.51 -9.14
N PHE A 347 -4.45 19.94 -10.15
CA PHE A 347 -3.87 19.61 -11.45
C PHE A 347 -3.93 20.75 -12.47
N ALA A 348 -4.63 21.85 -12.17
CA ALA A 348 -4.91 22.92 -13.11
C ALA A 348 -3.67 23.78 -13.39
N SER A 349 -3.24 23.83 -14.64
CA SER A 349 -2.27 24.79 -15.19
C SER A 349 -2.45 24.93 -16.71
N LYS A 350 -2.01 26.06 -17.28
CA LYS A 350 -2.00 26.25 -18.74
C LYS A 350 -1.16 25.20 -19.45
N ALA A 351 -0.02 24.82 -18.85
CA ALA A 351 0.88 23.80 -19.39
C ALA A 351 0.18 22.42 -19.43
N ASN A 352 -0.51 22.02 -18.35
CA ASN A 352 -1.22 20.76 -18.30
C ASN A 352 -2.40 20.72 -19.27
N LEU A 353 -3.17 21.81 -19.37
CA LEU A 353 -4.26 21.89 -20.35
C LEU A 353 -3.73 21.69 -21.77
N LYS A 354 -2.64 22.40 -22.13
CA LYS A 354 -1.99 22.26 -23.44
C LYS A 354 -1.47 20.84 -23.67
N ALA A 355 -0.77 20.27 -22.70
CA ALA A 355 -0.22 18.91 -22.81
C ALA A 355 -1.33 17.86 -22.96
N ILE A 356 -2.37 17.89 -22.12
CA ILE A 356 -3.47 16.92 -22.18
C ILE A 356 -4.24 17.01 -23.50
N LYS A 357 -4.49 18.24 -23.99
CA LYS A 357 -5.12 18.43 -25.31
C LYS A 357 -4.26 17.97 -26.47
N ALA A 358 -2.94 18.17 -26.38
CA ALA A 358 -1.98 17.68 -27.39
C ALA A 358 -1.96 16.14 -27.48
N TYR A 359 -2.29 15.42 -26.40
CA TYR A 359 -2.51 13.97 -26.45
C TYR A 359 -3.83 13.56 -27.14
N GLY A 360 -4.71 14.50 -27.49
CA GLY A 360 -5.97 14.22 -28.18
C GLY A 360 -7.22 14.22 -27.29
N VAL A 361 -7.11 14.60 -26.01
CA VAL A 361 -8.28 14.76 -25.13
C VAL A 361 -9.10 15.98 -25.53
N VAL A 362 -10.36 15.77 -25.91
CA VAL A 362 -11.22 16.84 -26.46
C VAL A 362 -11.67 17.81 -25.36
N ASP A 363 -12.23 17.28 -24.28
CA ASP A 363 -12.77 18.08 -23.18
C ASP A 363 -11.95 17.80 -21.90
N VAL A 364 -11.33 18.83 -21.32
CA VAL A 364 -10.56 18.75 -20.08
C VAL A 364 -11.20 19.68 -19.05
N CYS A 365 -11.72 19.13 -17.96
CA CYS A 365 -12.34 19.91 -16.89
C CYS A 365 -11.45 19.91 -15.65
N PHE A 366 -11.02 21.08 -15.21
CA PHE A 366 -10.46 21.28 -13.88
C PHE A 366 -11.54 21.88 -12.95
N HIS A 367 -11.72 21.27 -11.78
CA HIS A 367 -12.77 21.69 -10.83
C HIS A 367 -12.66 23.16 -10.42
N LYS A 368 -11.43 23.66 -10.24
CA LYS A 368 -11.12 25.07 -10.04
C LYS A 368 -10.29 25.55 -11.22
N ASN A 369 -10.76 26.56 -11.93
CA ASN A 369 -10.18 27.00 -13.21
C ASN A 369 -8.78 27.60 -13.07
N ARG A 370 -8.43 28.19 -11.92
CA ARG A 370 -7.13 28.85 -11.66
C ARG A 370 -6.70 29.80 -12.79
N GLY A 371 -7.62 30.61 -13.30
CA GLY A 371 -7.39 31.58 -14.38
C GLY A 371 -7.51 31.01 -15.80
N LEU A 372 -7.91 29.75 -15.97
CA LEU A 372 -8.22 29.17 -17.27
C LEU A 372 -9.66 29.54 -17.70
N GLN A 373 -9.85 29.83 -18.97
CA GLN A 373 -11.18 30.07 -19.52
C GLN A 373 -11.90 28.73 -19.77
N VAL A 374 -13.21 28.68 -19.51
CA VAL A 374 -14.03 27.47 -19.74
C VAL A 374 -14.03 27.07 -21.21
N SER A 375 -14.03 28.07 -22.13
CA SER A 375 -13.94 27.86 -23.58
C SER A 375 -12.67 27.10 -24.02
N ASP A 376 -11.55 27.32 -23.32
CA ASP A 376 -10.27 26.63 -23.63
C ASP A 376 -10.28 25.19 -23.15
N MET A 377 -11.04 24.91 -22.10
CA MET A 377 -11.09 23.59 -21.45
C MET A 377 -12.06 22.65 -22.19
N VAL A 378 -13.29 23.11 -22.46
CA VAL A 378 -14.40 22.28 -22.96
C VAL A 378 -15.22 23.03 -23.99
N LYS A 379 -15.95 22.28 -24.83
CA LYS A 379 -16.77 22.84 -25.93
C LYS A 379 -18.00 23.63 -25.50
N SER A 380 -18.48 23.48 -24.26
CA SER A 380 -19.64 24.22 -23.76
C SER A 380 -19.72 24.24 -22.24
N SER A 381 -20.41 25.23 -21.65
CA SER A 381 -20.67 25.34 -20.21
C SER A 381 -21.50 24.17 -19.68
N TRP A 382 -22.33 23.54 -20.50
CA TRP A 382 -23.06 22.32 -20.13
C TRP A 382 -22.10 21.15 -19.92
N VAL A 383 -21.15 20.93 -20.85
CA VAL A 383 -20.10 19.90 -20.73
C VAL A 383 -19.24 20.14 -19.51
N PHE A 384 -18.89 21.41 -19.21
CA PHE A 384 -18.12 21.77 -18.02
C PHE A 384 -18.85 21.35 -16.75
N ARG A 385 -20.12 21.71 -16.59
CA ARG A 385 -20.92 21.33 -15.41
C ARG A 385 -21.04 19.81 -15.26
N HIS A 386 -21.28 19.11 -16.37
CA HIS A 386 -21.40 17.65 -16.38
C HIS A 386 -20.07 16.96 -15.97
N LEU A 387 -18.92 17.43 -16.45
CA LEU A 387 -17.61 16.87 -16.10
C LEU A 387 -17.21 17.24 -14.65
N LYS A 388 -17.60 18.41 -14.18
CA LYS A 388 -17.41 18.80 -12.79
C LYS A 388 -18.13 17.85 -11.82
N ASN A 389 -19.37 17.47 -12.12
CA ASN A 389 -20.13 16.49 -11.36
C ASN A 389 -19.52 15.08 -11.50
N PHE A 390 -19.11 14.70 -12.72
CA PHE A 390 -18.45 13.42 -12.96
C PHE A 390 -17.17 13.28 -12.13
N ARG A 391 -16.37 14.34 -11.97
CA ARG A 391 -15.15 14.33 -11.16
C ARG A 391 -15.45 13.92 -9.71
N ALA A 392 -16.53 14.37 -9.11
CA ALA A 392 -16.87 14.07 -7.72
C ALA A 392 -16.96 12.56 -7.44
N GLY A 393 -17.27 11.74 -8.45
CA GLY A 393 -17.33 10.29 -8.28
C GLY A 393 -16.00 9.62 -7.92
N ILE A 394 -14.83 10.20 -8.22
CA ILE A 394 -13.54 9.60 -7.79
C ILE A 394 -13.36 9.76 -6.27
N GLU A 395 -13.87 10.82 -5.68
CA GLU A 395 -13.87 11.00 -4.22
C GLU A 395 -14.70 9.91 -3.54
N GLY A 396 -15.84 9.54 -4.14
CA GLY A 396 -16.67 8.41 -3.69
C GLY A 396 -15.92 7.08 -3.75
N CYS A 397 -15.20 6.83 -4.85
CA CYS A 397 -14.36 5.63 -5.00
C CYS A 397 -13.24 5.60 -3.95
N ILE A 398 -12.52 6.70 -3.75
CA ILE A 398 -11.47 6.84 -2.73
C ILE A 398 -12.04 6.61 -1.34
N SER A 399 -13.20 7.20 -1.04
CA SER A 399 -13.87 7.02 0.24
C SER A 399 -14.28 5.57 0.50
N ALA A 400 -14.82 4.88 -0.51
CA ALA A 400 -15.17 3.47 -0.42
C ALA A 400 -13.93 2.59 -0.21
N LEU A 401 -12.86 2.81 -0.96
CA LEU A 401 -11.57 2.13 -0.80
C LEU A 401 -11.01 2.30 0.62
N LYS A 402 -11.05 3.51 1.16
CA LYS A 402 -10.54 3.80 2.50
C LYS A 402 -11.36 3.15 3.61
N ARG A 403 -12.69 3.17 3.50
CA ARG A 403 -13.59 2.66 4.54
C ARG A 403 -13.83 1.17 4.47
N GLY A 404 -13.96 0.62 3.25
CA GLY A 404 -14.37 -0.76 3.03
C GLY A 404 -13.26 -1.71 2.63
N PHE A 405 -12.13 -1.22 2.11
CA PHE A 405 -11.07 -2.07 1.55
C PHE A 405 -9.66 -1.77 2.11
N GLY A 406 -9.60 -1.07 3.25
CA GLY A 406 -8.39 -0.87 4.01
C GLY A 406 -7.38 0.13 3.46
N LEU A 407 -7.73 0.96 2.44
CA LEU A 407 -6.80 1.90 1.83
C LEU A 407 -6.45 3.12 2.71
N SER A 408 -6.99 3.22 3.91
CA SER A 408 -6.62 4.29 4.86
C SER A 408 -5.21 4.13 5.40
N ARG A 409 -4.84 2.90 5.76
CA ARG A 409 -3.55 2.57 6.38
C ARG A 409 -3.10 1.17 5.98
N CYS A 410 -1.87 1.09 5.43
CA CYS A 410 -1.22 -0.18 5.18
C CYS A 410 -0.80 -0.82 6.51
N ASN A 411 -1.05 -2.11 6.66
CA ASN A 411 -0.58 -2.92 7.80
C ASN A 411 0.50 -3.95 7.38
N TRP A 412 0.93 -3.95 6.12
CA TRP A 412 2.05 -4.73 5.62
C TRP A 412 3.34 -3.92 5.76
N ARG A 413 4.49 -4.59 5.80
CA ARG A 413 5.80 -3.97 6.07
C ARG A 413 6.67 -3.96 4.82
N GLY A 414 7.36 -2.82 4.61
CA GLY A 414 8.26 -2.58 3.50
C GLY A 414 7.55 -1.98 2.28
N LEU A 415 8.32 -1.30 1.42
CA LEU A 415 7.82 -0.54 0.27
C LEU A 415 7.10 -1.43 -0.74
N GLU A 416 7.71 -2.56 -1.13
CA GLU A 416 7.11 -3.52 -2.05
C GLU A 416 5.76 -4.06 -1.52
N ALA A 417 5.72 -4.40 -0.23
CA ALA A 417 4.49 -4.85 0.40
C ALA A 417 3.44 -3.73 0.50
N PHE A 418 3.86 -2.47 0.68
CA PHE A 418 2.98 -1.33 0.62
C PHE A 418 2.32 -1.19 -0.77
N HIS A 419 3.09 -1.30 -1.84
CA HIS A 419 2.57 -1.27 -3.21
C HIS A 419 1.59 -2.43 -3.47
N ALA A 420 1.97 -3.65 -3.09
CA ALA A 420 1.10 -4.83 -3.20
C ALA A 420 -0.20 -4.66 -2.40
N TYR A 421 -0.12 -4.06 -1.20
CA TYR A 421 -1.29 -3.77 -0.36
C TYR A 421 -2.27 -2.81 -1.04
N VAL A 422 -1.78 -1.73 -1.65
CA VAL A 422 -2.60 -0.75 -2.38
C VAL A 422 -3.32 -1.43 -3.54
N TRP A 423 -2.59 -2.18 -4.37
CA TRP A 423 -3.17 -2.90 -5.50
C TRP A 423 -4.18 -3.97 -5.07
N THR A 424 -3.90 -4.72 -4.01
CA THR A 424 -4.85 -5.71 -3.47
C THR A 424 -6.16 -5.05 -3.03
N SER A 425 -6.09 -3.87 -2.42
CA SER A 425 -7.28 -3.09 -2.04
C SER A 425 -8.08 -2.65 -3.27
N ILE A 426 -7.40 -2.19 -4.32
CA ILE A 426 -8.02 -1.79 -5.59
C ILE A 426 -8.70 -2.99 -6.26
N ILE A 427 -8.05 -4.14 -6.33
CA ILE A 427 -8.60 -5.33 -6.98
C ILE A 427 -9.83 -5.84 -6.24
N ALA A 428 -9.79 -5.90 -4.91
CA ALA A 428 -10.95 -6.30 -4.11
C ALA A 428 -12.14 -5.33 -4.31
N TYR A 429 -11.88 -4.04 -4.36
CA TYR A 429 -12.86 -3.02 -4.68
C TYR A 429 -13.41 -3.17 -6.10
N ASN A 430 -12.54 -3.33 -7.10
CA ASN A 430 -12.95 -3.49 -8.49
C ASN A 430 -13.78 -4.75 -8.72
N LEU A 431 -13.41 -5.87 -8.11
CA LEU A 431 -14.21 -7.11 -8.15
C LEU A 431 -15.60 -6.90 -7.56
N MET A 432 -15.72 -6.17 -6.45
CA MET A 432 -17.01 -5.84 -5.85
C MET A 432 -17.85 -4.95 -6.78
N VAL A 433 -17.25 -3.95 -7.41
CA VAL A 433 -17.92 -3.08 -8.39
C VAL A 433 -18.39 -3.90 -9.59
N LEU A 434 -17.53 -4.75 -10.14
CA LEU A 434 -17.85 -5.63 -11.26
C LEU A 434 -18.98 -6.60 -10.92
N ALA A 435 -18.93 -7.23 -9.73
CA ALA A 435 -19.98 -8.13 -9.27
C ALA A 435 -21.35 -7.43 -9.22
N ARG A 436 -21.40 -6.21 -8.69
CA ARG A 436 -22.64 -5.41 -8.64
C ARG A 436 -23.16 -5.06 -10.03
N HIS A 437 -22.28 -4.67 -10.95
CA HIS A 437 -22.68 -4.44 -12.35
C HIS A 437 -23.23 -5.72 -13.01
N CYS A 438 -22.56 -6.85 -12.83
CA CYS A 438 -23.04 -8.13 -13.37
C CYS A 438 -24.40 -8.55 -12.81
N ILE A 439 -24.62 -8.39 -11.49
CA ILE A 439 -25.91 -8.67 -10.84
C ILE A 439 -27.01 -7.76 -11.39
N GLN A 440 -26.73 -6.45 -11.54
CA GLN A 440 -27.71 -5.48 -12.05
C GLN A 440 -28.07 -5.74 -13.53
N GLN A 441 -27.10 -6.12 -14.35
CA GLN A 441 -27.25 -6.35 -15.78
C GLN A 441 -27.59 -7.79 -16.12
N LYS A 442 -27.67 -8.69 -15.12
CA LYS A 442 -27.91 -10.14 -15.27
C LYS A 442 -26.92 -10.80 -16.26
N LEU A 443 -25.65 -10.44 -16.17
CA LEU A 443 -24.58 -10.94 -17.07
C LEU A 443 -24.01 -12.28 -16.61
N ILE A 444 -24.15 -12.63 -15.34
CA ILE A 444 -23.67 -13.89 -14.71
C ILE A 444 -24.75 -14.41 -13.75
#